data_2a25c7bd8d1064edf2fb9a9b89b10826
#
_entry.id   2a25c7bd8d1064edf2fb9a9b89b10826
#
_cell.length_a   1.000
_cell.length_b   1.000
_cell.length_c   1.000
_cell.angle_alpha   90.00
_cell.angle_beta   90.00
_cell.angle_gamma   90.00
#
_symmetry.space_group_name_H-M   'P 1'
#
loop_
_entity.id
_entity.type
_entity.pdbx_description
1 polymer ?
#
loop_
_entity_poly.entity_id
_entity_poly.type
_entity_poly.pdbx_seq_one_letter_code
_entity_poly.pdbx_strand_id
1 'polypeptide(L)'
;MSPATTEEVVLSAREAIEAKSDLLFQIRTLLLSQGFAEVVTPTFRKADDLTGRRATAAVGGRNGWLRSMIGPALRYQLAHTPRVFEIGDCFRNDTADATHISEFTMLDLYAADSSYDYLIELAENLVGLANPGTPRRISVAEHLGTTLGVDLTRETLDRHVGALSRHLGRPADAALPDLLDAYITAELEPQSTGTATFLVDMPLGGNEPCAKLRHGTAAVLNRFEVFIDGVEVVHGYEDETDAEAFIARASAIGLYNPEQSLVQKAIHDGVVPARSVGLGIGIERLCMAATGARDIRLFQQSAAF
;
A
#
# COMPACT_ATOMS: atom_id res chain seq x y z
N MET A 1 -14.93 18.27 -28.83
CA MET A 1 -14.32 16.98 -29.11
C MET A 1 -15.05 15.95 -28.26
N SER A 2 -15.70 14.96 -28.87
CA SER A 2 -16.40 13.90 -28.13
C SER A 2 -15.35 13.08 -27.35
N PRO A 3 -15.57 12.69 -26.11
CA PRO A 3 -14.65 11.80 -25.40
C PRO A 3 -14.58 10.49 -26.19
N ALA A 4 -13.38 10.04 -26.47
CA ALA A 4 -13.17 8.71 -27.04
C ALA A 4 -13.77 7.70 -26.07
N THR A 5 -14.78 6.97 -26.50
CA THR A 5 -15.30 5.80 -25.79
C THR A 5 -14.16 4.77 -25.81
N THR A 6 -13.46 4.62 -24.71
CA THR A 6 -12.55 3.51 -24.49
C THR A 6 -13.42 2.24 -24.56
N GLU A 7 -13.23 1.41 -25.58
CA GLU A 7 -13.86 0.09 -25.64
C GLU A 7 -13.49 -0.68 -24.37
N GLU A 8 -14.50 -1.20 -23.69
CA GLU A 8 -14.31 -2.02 -22.50
C GLU A 8 -13.59 -3.31 -22.91
N VAL A 9 -12.42 -3.54 -22.32
CA VAL A 9 -11.63 -4.76 -22.60
C VAL A 9 -12.38 -5.93 -21.94
N VAL A 10 -12.92 -6.83 -22.76
CA VAL A 10 -13.57 -8.05 -22.30
C VAL A 10 -12.59 -9.20 -22.40
N LEU A 11 -12.09 -9.65 -21.25
CA LEU A 11 -11.22 -10.83 -21.14
C LEU A 11 -12.07 -12.10 -20.97
N SER A 12 -11.70 -13.17 -21.66
CA SER A 12 -12.14 -14.51 -21.30
C SER A 12 -11.50 -14.96 -19.98
N ALA A 13 -12.12 -15.92 -19.29
CA ALA A 13 -11.56 -16.50 -18.07
C ALA A 13 -10.14 -17.08 -18.30
N ARG A 14 -9.91 -17.66 -19.46
CA ARG A 14 -8.59 -18.19 -19.84
C ARG A 14 -7.52 -17.08 -19.93
N GLU A 15 -7.82 -16.00 -20.61
CA GLU A 15 -6.90 -14.87 -20.76
C GLU A 15 -6.58 -14.23 -19.41
N ALA A 16 -7.57 -14.10 -18.51
CA ALA A 16 -7.36 -13.59 -17.16
C ALA A 16 -6.46 -14.52 -16.32
N ILE A 17 -6.63 -15.86 -16.42
CA ILE A 17 -5.77 -16.84 -15.77
C ILE A 17 -4.33 -16.73 -16.28
N GLU A 18 -4.16 -16.74 -17.60
CA GLU A 18 -2.85 -16.67 -18.25
C GLU A 18 -2.12 -15.36 -17.87
N ALA A 19 -2.81 -14.21 -17.93
CA ALA A 19 -2.25 -12.92 -17.57
C ALA A 19 -1.78 -12.87 -16.10
N LYS A 20 -2.60 -13.38 -15.15
CA LYS A 20 -2.21 -13.43 -13.73
C LYS A 20 -1.03 -14.38 -13.51
N SER A 21 -1.05 -15.55 -14.15
CA SER A 21 0.03 -16.55 -14.05
C SER A 21 1.36 -15.99 -14.56
N ASP A 22 1.35 -15.36 -15.72
CA ASP A 22 2.55 -14.78 -16.34
C ASP A 22 3.11 -13.62 -15.50
N LEU A 23 2.24 -12.76 -14.98
CA LEU A 23 2.64 -11.64 -14.12
C LEU A 23 3.29 -12.15 -12.82
N LEU A 24 2.68 -13.14 -12.17
CA LEU A 24 3.23 -13.76 -10.95
C LEU A 24 4.60 -14.41 -11.21
N PHE A 25 4.78 -15.06 -12.35
CA PHE A 25 6.08 -15.63 -12.75
C PHE A 25 7.14 -14.54 -12.94
N GLN A 26 6.80 -13.46 -13.65
CA GLN A 26 7.70 -12.34 -13.89
C GLN A 26 8.11 -11.63 -12.59
N ILE A 27 7.16 -11.36 -11.69
CA ILE A 27 7.41 -10.78 -10.36
C ILE A 27 8.38 -11.64 -9.56
N ARG A 28 8.13 -12.97 -9.46
CA ARG A 28 9.04 -13.89 -8.76
C ARG A 28 10.43 -13.89 -9.37
N THR A 29 10.52 -13.95 -10.69
CA THR A 29 11.80 -13.92 -11.41
C THR A 29 12.59 -12.65 -11.09
N LEU A 30 11.94 -11.49 -11.14
CA LEU A 30 12.57 -10.20 -10.81
C LEU A 30 13.07 -10.19 -9.36
N LEU A 31 12.22 -10.53 -8.38
CA LEU A 31 12.57 -10.46 -6.96
C LEU A 31 13.67 -11.44 -6.58
N LEU A 32 13.61 -12.69 -7.06
CA LEU A 32 14.65 -13.69 -6.84
C LEU A 32 15.99 -13.24 -7.45
N SER A 33 15.98 -12.62 -8.63
CA SER A 33 17.20 -12.05 -9.26
C SER A 33 17.81 -10.89 -8.48
N GLN A 34 16.98 -10.18 -7.68
CA GLN A 34 17.40 -9.10 -6.78
C GLN A 34 17.85 -9.62 -5.39
N GLY A 35 17.90 -10.94 -5.20
CA GLY A 35 18.32 -11.57 -3.95
C GLY A 35 17.26 -11.60 -2.85
N PHE A 36 15.98 -11.44 -3.19
CA PHE A 36 14.89 -11.67 -2.23
C PHE A 36 14.64 -13.16 -2.05
N ALA A 37 14.34 -13.57 -0.82
CA ALA A 37 13.83 -14.91 -0.51
C ALA A 37 12.30 -14.89 -0.44
N GLU A 38 11.64 -15.82 -1.15
CA GLU A 38 10.19 -16.03 -1.00
C GLU A 38 9.94 -16.81 0.29
N VAL A 39 9.06 -16.29 1.13
CA VAL A 39 8.67 -16.92 2.40
C VAL A 39 7.16 -17.12 2.44
N VAL A 40 6.69 -17.95 3.36
CA VAL A 40 5.27 -18.18 3.63
C VAL A 40 5.02 -17.96 5.11
N THR A 41 4.20 -16.98 5.44
CA THR A 41 3.79 -16.71 6.82
C THR A 41 2.35 -17.17 7.07
N PRO A 42 1.97 -17.49 8.33
CA PRO A 42 0.63 -17.99 8.60
C PRO A 42 -0.48 -17.02 8.16
N THR A 43 -1.47 -17.52 7.43
CA THR A 43 -2.69 -16.77 7.05
C THR A 43 -3.64 -16.62 8.22
N PHE A 44 -3.79 -17.69 9.02
CA PHE A 44 -4.59 -17.65 10.25
C PHE A 44 -3.77 -17.09 11.41
N ARG A 45 -4.24 -15.99 11.99
CA ARG A 45 -3.56 -15.21 13.03
C ARG A 45 -4.26 -15.34 14.37
N LYS A 46 -3.48 -15.39 15.46
CA LYS A 46 -3.98 -15.34 16.83
C LYS A 46 -4.08 -13.91 17.37
N ALA A 47 -3.29 -13.01 16.84
CA ALA A 47 -3.29 -11.61 17.25
C ALA A 47 -4.58 -10.92 16.82
N ASP A 48 -5.17 -10.15 17.72
CA ASP A 48 -6.35 -9.35 17.44
C ASP A 48 -5.96 -8.10 16.65
N ASP A 49 -6.79 -7.74 15.67
CA ASP A 49 -6.65 -6.50 14.91
C ASP A 49 -7.75 -5.54 15.33
N LEU A 50 -7.36 -4.43 15.91
CA LEU A 50 -8.29 -3.42 16.39
C LEU A 50 -8.98 -2.65 15.25
N THR A 51 -8.56 -2.82 14.01
CA THR A 51 -9.12 -2.08 12.86
C THR A 51 -10.52 -2.54 12.44
N GLY A 52 -10.98 -3.70 12.89
CA GLY A 52 -12.29 -4.26 12.51
C GLY A 52 -12.40 -4.71 11.05
N ARG A 53 -11.33 -4.57 10.25
CA ARG A 53 -11.30 -5.00 8.84
C ARG A 53 -10.98 -6.49 8.66
N ARG A 54 -10.55 -7.17 9.71
CA ARG A 54 -10.18 -8.58 9.63
C ARG A 54 -11.40 -9.50 9.63
N ALA A 55 -11.38 -10.49 8.75
CA ALA A 55 -12.33 -11.58 8.76
C ALA A 55 -12.02 -12.55 9.91
N THR A 56 -13.02 -12.89 10.72
CA THR A 56 -12.90 -13.91 11.78
C THR A 56 -12.96 -15.31 11.18
N ALA A 57 -12.23 -16.26 11.76
CA ALA A 57 -12.25 -17.65 11.34
C ALA A 57 -12.10 -18.59 12.55
N ALA A 58 -12.59 -19.82 12.41
CA ALA A 58 -12.39 -20.89 13.38
C ALA A 58 -11.64 -22.04 12.70
N VAL A 59 -10.44 -22.36 13.19
CA VAL A 59 -9.59 -23.43 12.65
C VAL A 59 -9.21 -24.39 13.77
N GLY A 60 -9.54 -25.68 13.63
CA GLY A 60 -9.23 -26.69 14.63
C GLY A 60 -9.81 -26.40 16.01
N GLY A 61 -11.01 -25.83 16.09
CA GLY A 61 -11.68 -25.43 17.34
C GLY A 61 -11.08 -24.17 18.01
N ARG A 62 -10.21 -23.43 17.31
CA ARG A 62 -9.63 -22.17 17.78
C ARG A 62 -10.19 -21.02 16.98
N ASN A 63 -10.69 -19.99 17.64
CA ASN A 63 -11.07 -18.73 17.02
C ASN A 63 -9.82 -17.87 16.76
N GLY A 64 -9.81 -17.16 15.67
CA GLY A 64 -8.75 -16.24 15.28
C GLY A 64 -9.18 -15.38 14.08
N TRP A 65 -8.20 -14.85 13.39
CA TRP A 65 -8.37 -13.90 12.31
C TRP A 65 -7.64 -14.38 11.05
N LEU A 66 -8.23 -14.10 9.91
CA LEU A 66 -7.51 -14.18 8.63
C LEU A 66 -6.75 -12.87 8.43
N ARG A 67 -5.51 -12.95 8.00
CA ARG A 67 -4.65 -11.76 7.83
C ARG A 67 -5.24 -10.77 6.84
N SER A 68 -5.26 -9.49 7.19
CA SER A 68 -5.62 -8.38 6.30
C SER A 68 -4.41 -7.78 5.58
N MET A 69 -3.20 -8.13 6.02
CA MET A 69 -1.89 -7.74 5.49
C MET A 69 -0.84 -8.79 5.86
N ILE A 70 0.25 -8.85 5.13
CA ILE A 70 1.37 -9.76 5.39
C ILE A 70 2.46 -9.06 6.23
N GLY A 71 2.60 -7.77 6.06
CA GLY A 71 3.69 -6.90 6.49
C GLY A 71 4.32 -7.19 7.86
N PRO A 72 3.60 -7.18 9.01
CA PRO A 72 4.23 -7.37 10.32
C PRO A 72 4.94 -8.71 10.46
N ALA A 73 4.32 -9.80 9.96
CA ALA A 73 4.93 -11.13 10.03
C ALA A 73 6.10 -11.27 9.07
N LEU A 74 6.01 -10.64 7.90
CA LEU A 74 7.08 -10.62 6.91
C LEU A 74 8.28 -9.83 7.40
N ARG A 75 8.05 -8.64 7.98
CA ARG A 75 9.12 -7.83 8.56
C ARG A 75 9.90 -8.57 9.67
N TYR A 76 9.22 -9.42 10.44
CA TYR A 76 9.88 -10.26 11.45
C TYR A 76 10.89 -11.25 10.81
N GLN A 77 10.70 -11.67 9.55
CA GLN A 77 11.63 -12.56 8.84
C GLN A 77 12.98 -11.89 8.51
N LEU A 78 13.06 -10.55 8.58
CA LEU A 78 14.34 -9.83 8.46
C LEU A 78 15.35 -10.21 9.57
N ALA A 79 14.92 -10.86 10.64
CA ALA A 79 15.80 -11.50 11.61
C ALA A 79 16.68 -12.61 11.00
N HIS A 80 16.28 -13.18 9.87
CA HIS A 80 16.90 -14.36 9.28
C HIS A 80 17.52 -14.12 7.91
N THR A 81 16.99 -13.14 7.14
CA THR A 81 17.48 -12.80 5.81
C THR A 81 17.20 -11.33 5.51
N PRO A 82 18.11 -10.60 4.84
CA PRO A 82 17.99 -9.16 4.65
C PRO A 82 16.91 -8.74 3.65
N ARG A 83 16.44 -9.65 2.79
CA ARG A 83 15.44 -9.36 1.75
C ARG A 83 14.44 -10.50 1.66
N VAL A 84 13.17 -10.19 1.89
CA VAL A 84 12.08 -11.16 1.91
C VAL A 84 10.89 -10.65 1.12
N PHE A 85 10.16 -11.57 0.51
CA PHE A 85 8.82 -11.29 -0.05
C PHE A 85 7.89 -12.47 0.18
N GLU A 86 6.62 -12.20 0.15
CA GLU A 86 5.56 -13.21 0.14
C GLU A 86 4.47 -12.78 -0.85
N ILE A 87 4.02 -13.72 -1.69
CA ILE A 87 2.79 -13.57 -2.48
C ILE A 87 1.77 -14.50 -1.87
N GLY A 88 0.70 -13.95 -1.30
CA GLY A 88 -0.28 -14.74 -0.58
C GLY A 88 -1.59 -14.02 -0.32
N ASP A 89 -2.59 -14.78 0.11
CA ASP A 89 -3.95 -14.30 0.27
C ASP A 89 -4.09 -13.43 1.52
N CYS A 90 -4.82 -12.32 1.35
CA CYS A 90 -5.27 -11.42 2.39
C CYS A 90 -6.78 -11.30 2.37
N PHE A 91 -7.35 -10.98 3.54
CA PHE A 91 -8.80 -10.97 3.75
C PHE A 91 -9.22 -9.68 4.43
N ARG A 92 -10.19 -8.98 3.85
CA ARG A 92 -10.79 -7.76 4.43
C ARG A 92 -12.31 -7.83 4.35
N ASN A 93 -12.98 -7.28 5.34
CA ASN A 93 -14.44 -7.14 5.37
C ASN A 93 -14.89 -5.90 4.56
N ASP A 94 -14.27 -5.66 3.41
CA ASP A 94 -14.65 -4.56 2.52
C ASP A 94 -15.84 -4.98 1.67
N THR A 95 -16.69 -4.02 1.32
CA THR A 95 -17.79 -4.25 0.36
C THR A 95 -17.18 -4.49 -1.02
N ALA A 96 -17.53 -5.61 -1.63
CA ALA A 96 -17.04 -5.94 -2.96
C ALA A 96 -17.60 -4.98 -4.03
N ASP A 97 -16.70 -4.47 -4.88
CA ASP A 97 -17.00 -3.64 -6.04
C ASP A 97 -16.08 -4.00 -7.23
N ALA A 98 -15.97 -3.14 -8.22
CA ALA A 98 -15.11 -3.38 -9.38
C ALA A 98 -13.60 -3.37 -9.05
N THR A 99 -13.18 -2.81 -7.90
CA THR A 99 -11.79 -2.63 -7.49
C THR A 99 -11.47 -3.24 -6.12
N HIS A 100 -12.48 -3.77 -5.41
CA HIS A 100 -12.36 -4.37 -4.09
C HIS A 100 -13.04 -5.74 -4.03
N ILE A 101 -12.37 -6.69 -3.40
CA ILE A 101 -12.87 -8.04 -3.10
C ILE A 101 -12.44 -8.42 -1.68
N SER A 102 -13.22 -9.27 -1.01
CA SER A 102 -12.97 -9.65 0.38
C SER A 102 -11.73 -10.55 0.56
N GLU A 103 -11.39 -11.33 -0.46
CA GLU A 103 -10.19 -12.17 -0.53
C GLU A 103 -9.41 -11.79 -1.77
N PHE A 104 -8.13 -11.46 -1.63
CA PHE A 104 -7.27 -10.98 -2.71
C PHE A 104 -5.82 -11.41 -2.49
N THR A 105 -5.06 -11.46 -3.56
CA THR A 105 -3.64 -11.80 -3.53
C THR A 105 -2.81 -10.55 -3.32
N MET A 106 -1.99 -10.52 -2.27
CA MET A 106 -1.04 -9.45 -1.97
C MET A 106 0.38 -9.94 -2.22
N LEU A 107 1.19 -9.14 -2.89
CA LEU A 107 2.64 -9.18 -2.77
C LEU A 107 3.03 -8.18 -1.69
N ASP A 108 3.69 -8.63 -0.62
CA ASP A 108 4.43 -7.76 0.30
C ASP A 108 5.92 -8.11 0.24
N LEU A 109 6.78 -7.11 0.34
CA LEU A 109 8.22 -7.30 0.47
C LEU A 109 8.86 -6.34 1.46
N TYR A 110 9.99 -6.76 2.04
CA TYR A 110 10.83 -5.93 2.88
C TYR A 110 12.31 -6.14 2.56
N ALA A 111 13.08 -5.04 2.62
CA ALA A 111 14.53 -5.05 2.48
C ALA A 111 15.17 -4.27 3.64
N ALA A 112 16.00 -4.97 4.43
CA ALA A 112 16.78 -4.36 5.51
C ALA A 112 17.89 -3.47 4.94
N ASP A 113 18.23 -2.43 5.68
CA ASP A 113 19.33 -1.48 5.40
C ASP A 113 19.36 -0.89 3.97
N SER A 114 18.18 -0.90 3.32
CA SER A 114 17.99 -0.33 1.99
C SER A 114 17.45 1.10 2.08
N SER A 115 17.65 1.89 1.02
CA SER A 115 17.17 3.28 0.96
C SER A 115 15.75 3.37 0.39
N TYR A 116 15.08 4.49 0.69
CA TYR A 116 13.78 4.81 0.09
C TYR A 116 13.87 4.92 -1.44
N ASP A 117 14.95 5.49 -1.98
CA ASP A 117 15.17 5.59 -3.44
C ASP A 117 15.28 4.21 -4.09
N TYR A 118 16.01 3.26 -3.45
CA TYR A 118 16.04 1.87 -3.91
C TYR A 118 14.64 1.26 -3.98
N LEU A 119 13.79 1.53 -2.98
CA LEU A 119 12.42 1.01 -2.96
C LEU A 119 11.58 1.57 -4.13
N ILE A 120 11.73 2.87 -4.43
CA ILE A 120 11.04 3.50 -5.56
C ILE A 120 11.50 2.86 -6.89
N GLU A 121 12.81 2.68 -7.09
CA GLU A 121 13.35 2.02 -8.29
C GLU A 121 12.85 0.58 -8.44
N LEU A 122 12.78 -0.16 -7.33
CA LEU A 122 12.23 -1.52 -7.32
C LEU A 122 10.73 -1.51 -7.68
N ALA A 123 9.96 -0.57 -7.13
CA ALA A 123 8.55 -0.41 -7.45
C ALA A 123 8.34 -0.04 -8.93
N GLU A 124 9.16 0.84 -9.50
CA GLU A 124 9.12 1.17 -10.93
C GLU A 124 9.36 -0.07 -11.81
N ASN A 125 10.34 -0.91 -11.44
CA ASN A 125 10.59 -2.16 -12.15
C ASN A 125 9.42 -3.15 -12.05
N LEU A 126 8.81 -3.31 -10.88
CA LEU A 126 7.66 -4.18 -10.67
C LEU A 126 6.42 -3.68 -11.42
N VAL A 127 6.12 -2.39 -11.35
CA VAL A 127 5.01 -1.75 -12.07
C VAL A 127 5.23 -1.81 -13.58
N GLY A 128 6.48 -1.66 -14.04
CA GLY A 128 6.86 -1.76 -15.45
C GLY A 128 6.53 -3.11 -16.09
N LEU A 129 6.38 -4.19 -15.31
CA LEU A 129 5.92 -5.49 -15.82
C LEU A 129 4.45 -5.43 -16.31
N ALA A 130 3.64 -4.59 -15.71
CA ALA A 130 2.22 -4.45 -16.02
C ALA A 130 1.89 -3.21 -16.87
N ASN A 131 2.63 -2.12 -16.67
CA ASN A 131 2.43 -0.85 -17.37
C ASN A 131 3.78 -0.33 -17.88
N PRO A 132 4.25 -0.82 -19.05
CA PRO A 132 5.53 -0.43 -19.61
C PRO A 132 5.50 1.03 -20.05
N GLY A 133 6.49 1.80 -19.65
CA GLY A 133 6.63 3.22 -19.99
C GLY A 133 7.35 3.98 -18.89
N THR A 134 7.58 5.27 -19.11
CA THR A 134 8.17 6.11 -18.08
C THR A 134 7.08 6.54 -17.10
N PRO A 135 7.15 6.17 -15.82
CA PRO A 135 6.15 6.58 -14.85
C PRO A 135 6.22 8.10 -14.60
N ARG A 136 5.08 8.68 -14.23
CA ARG A 136 5.01 10.06 -13.73
C ARG A 136 5.29 10.07 -12.22
N ARG A 137 5.95 11.10 -11.73
CA ARG A 137 6.06 11.36 -10.29
C ARG A 137 5.41 12.70 -9.94
N ILE A 138 4.58 12.71 -8.89
CA ILE A 138 3.91 13.90 -8.35
C ILE A 138 4.21 13.96 -6.86
N SER A 139 4.82 15.05 -6.40
CA SER A 139 4.97 15.33 -4.98
C SER A 139 3.65 15.83 -4.40
N VAL A 140 3.06 15.06 -3.47
CA VAL A 140 1.81 15.45 -2.79
C VAL A 140 2.03 16.68 -1.93
N ALA A 141 3.19 16.78 -1.27
CA ALA A 141 3.55 17.95 -0.47
C ALA A 141 3.64 19.22 -1.31
N GLU A 142 4.26 19.17 -2.50
CA GLU A 142 4.33 20.31 -3.41
C GLU A 142 2.95 20.68 -4.00
N HIS A 143 2.13 19.67 -4.30
CA HIS A 143 0.77 19.89 -4.81
C HIS A 143 -0.11 20.58 -3.76
N LEU A 144 -0.04 20.14 -2.49
CA LEU A 144 -0.70 20.81 -1.36
C LEU A 144 -0.15 22.22 -1.15
N GLY A 145 1.16 22.41 -1.30
CA GLY A 145 1.80 23.72 -1.26
C GLY A 145 1.22 24.68 -2.29
N THR A 146 1.07 24.23 -3.51
CA THR A 146 0.50 25.04 -4.61
C THR A 146 -0.99 25.33 -4.38
N THR A 147 -1.75 24.34 -3.90
CA THR A 147 -3.22 24.45 -3.77
C THR A 147 -3.64 25.21 -2.51
N LEU A 148 -2.96 24.99 -1.38
CA LEU A 148 -3.35 25.53 -0.07
C LEU A 148 -2.36 26.55 0.50
N GLY A 149 -1.20 26.75 -0.13
CA GLY A 149 -0.14 27.61 0.39
C GLY A 149 0.60 27.04 1.59
N VAL A 150 0.66 25.71 1.76
CA VAL A 150 1.26 25.02 2.90
C VAL A 150 2.67 24.57 2.59
N ASP A 151 3.63 24.86 3.46
CA ASP A 151 5.00 24.35 3.37
C ASP A 151 5.23 23.22 4.39
N LEU A 152 4.98 21.98 3.96
CA LEU A 152 5.14 20.78 4.81
C LEU A 152 6.60 20.49 5.22
N THR A 153 7.56 21.23 4.68
CA THR A 153 8.94 21.16 5.20
C THR A 153 9.09 21.90 6.52
N ARG A 154 8.20 22.85 6.83
CA ARG A 154 8.27 23.74 7.99
C ARG A 154 7.11 23.62 8.96
N GLU A 155 5.97 23.13 8.50
CA GLU A 155 4.73 23.06 9.29
C GLU A 155 3.95 21.78 9.03
N THR A 156 3.00 21.48 9.90
CA THR A 156 2.16 20.28 9.87
C THR A 156 0.78 20.60 9.27
N LEU A 157 0.15 19.61 8.63
CA LEU A 157 -1.10 19.79 7.91
C LEU A 157 -2.33 19.95 8.84
N ASP A 158 -2.25 19.53 10.09
CA ASP A 158 -3.30 19.68 11.09
C ASP A 158 -3.72 21.15 11.31
N ARG A 159 -2.80 22.09 11.11
CA ARG A 159 -3.10 23.53 11.15
C ARG A 159 -3.91 24.02 9.97
N HIS A 160 -3.98 23.24 8.91
CA HIS A 160 -4.63 23.60 7.64
C HIS A 160 -5.90 22.80 7.35
N VAL A 161 -6.38 21.98 8.31
CA VAL A 161 -7.60 21.16 8.19
C VAL A 161 -8.79 21.99 7.70
N GLY A 162 -9.01 23.17 8.27
CA GLY A 162 -10.10 24.06 7.84
C GLY A 162 -9.95 24.59 6.41
N ALA A 163 -8.73 24.78 5.90
CA ALA A 163 -8.48 25.17 4.50
C ALA A 163 -8.74 23.99 3.56
N LEU A 164 -8.25 22.80 3.93
CA LEU A 164 -8.44 21.57 3.19
C LEU A 164 -9.93 21.18 3.12
N SER A 165 -10.67 21.27 4.26
CA SER A 165 -12.11 21.02 4.29
C SER A 165 -12.88 21.95 3.37
N ARG A 166 -12.56 23.25 3.37
CA ARG A 166 -13.22 24.23 2.46
C ARG A 166 -12.89 23.94 0.99
N HIS A 167 -11.65 23.62 0.68
CA HIS A 167 -11.23 23.26 -0.68
C HIS A 167 -12.03 22.07 -1.23
N LEU A 168 -12.22 21.05 -0.39
CA LEU A 168 -12.93 19.83 -0.75
C LEU A 168 -14.45 19.90 -0.56
N GLY A 169 -15.00 21.02 -0.06
CA GLY A 169 -16.42 21.13 0.27
C GLY A 169 -16.88 20.13 1.36
N ARG A 170 -15.98 19.81 2.30
CA ARG A 170 -16.23 18.86 3.39
C ARG A 170 -16.54 19.61 4.70
N PRO A 171 -17.18 18.94 5.70
CA PRO A 171 -17.41 19.51 7.02
C PRO A 171 -16.10 19.98 7.69
N ALA A 172 -16.20 21.08 8.47
CA ALA A 172 -15.01 21.67 9.12
C ALA A 172 -14.41 20.77 10.23
N ASP A 173 -15.17 19.81 10.72
CA ASP A 173 -14.80 18.82 11.73
C ASP A 173 -14.41 17.45 11.13
N ALA A 174 -14.28 17.37 9.81
CA ALA A 174 -13.81 16.14 9.16
C ALA A 174 -12.38 15.77 9.61
N ALA A 175 -12.14 14.49 9.83
CA ALA A 175 -10.83 14.01 10.25
C ALA A 175 -9.78 14.20 9.17
N LEU A 176 -8.56 14.54 9.58
CA LEU A 176 -7.46 14.78 8.63
C LEU A 176 -7.17 13.58 7.71
N PRO A 177 -7.17 12.30 8.18
CA PRO A 177 -7.00 11.16 7.30
C PRO A 177 -8.05 11.12 6.18
N ASP A 178 -9.33 11.32 6.50
CA ASP A 178 -10.43 11.30 5.53
C ASP A 178 -10.33 12.44 4.51
N LEU A 179 -9.83 13.60 4.96
CA LEU A 179 -9.59 14.74 4.08
C LEU A 179 -8.42 14.50 3.12
N LEU A 180 -7.37 13.82 3.58
CA LEU A 180 -6.24 13.47 2.73
C LEU A 180 -6.63 12.44 1.67
N ASP A 181 -7.37 11.40 2.05
CA ASP A 181 -7.89 10.41 1.12
C ASP A 181 -8.81 11.09 0.08
N ALA A 182 -9.72 11.97 0.52
CA ALA A 182 -10.58 12.72 -0.37
C ALA A 182 -9.81 13.67 -1.32
N TYR A 183 -8.72 14.27 -0.84
CA TYR A 183 -7.86 15.14 -1.67
C TYR A 183 -7.13 14.34 -2.75
N ILE A 184 -6.55 13.20 -2.38
CA ILE A 184 -5.87 12.31 -3.33
C ILE A 184 -6.86 11.85 -4.41
N THR A 185 -8.02 11.36 -3.99
CA THR A 185 -9.07 10.89 -4.92
C THR A 185 -9.58 11.99 -5.86
N ALA A 186 -9.76 13.22 -5.37
CA ALA A 186 -10.31 14.30 -6.19
C ALA A 186 -9.27 14.94 -7.14
N GLU A 187 -8.02 15.11 -6.67
CA GLU A 187 -7.05 15.96 -7.34
C GLU A 187 -5.91 15.18 -8.03
N LEU A 188 -5.55 14.00 -7.51
CA LEU A 188 -4.33 13.31 -7.91
C LEU A 188 -4.61 11.99 -8.66
N GLU A 189 -5.52 11.14 -8.19
CA GLU A 189 -5.89 9.89 -8.87
C GLU A 189 -6.29 10.09 -10.34
N PRO A 190 -7.08 11.12 -10.73
CA PRO A 190 -7.43 11.35 -12.13
C PRO A 190 -6.23 11.63 -13.03
N GLN A 191 -5.09 12.04 -12.47
CA GLN A 191 -3.87 12.30 -13.20
C GLN A 191 -3.13 11.02 -13.61
N SER A 192 -3.53 9.84 -13.11
CA SER A 192 -2.94 8.54 -13.43
C SER A 192 -3.52 7.87 -14.68
N THR A 193 -4.41 8.54 -15.41
CA THR A 193 -5.01 8.00 -16.63
C THR A 193 -3.94 7.67 -17.68
N GLY A 194 -3.88 6.40 -18.09
CA GLY A 194 -3.00 5.90 -19.13
C GLY A 194 -1.52 5.77 -18.76
N THR A 195 -1.12 6.08 -17.53
CA THR A 195 0.28 5.98 -17.10
C THR A 195 0.41 5.71 -15.60
N ALA A 196 1.39 4.90 -15.23
CA ALA A 196 1.73 4.72 -13.82
C ALA A 196 2.16 6.06 -13.21
N THR A 197 1.48 6.48 -12.15
CA THR A 197 1.74 7.74 -11.46
C THR A 197 2.10 7.47 -10.02
N PHE A 198 3.34 7.81 -9.66
CA PHE A 198 3.87 7.73 -8.31
C PHE A 198 3.52 9.01 -7.56
N LEU A 199 2.68 8.91 -6.56
CA LEU A 199 2.43 9.97 -5.59
C LEU A 199 3.49 9.84 -4.50
N VAL A 200 4.49 10.70 -4.52
CA VAL A 200 5.59 10.72 -3.55
C VAL A 200 5.41 11.85 -2.54
N ASP A 201 6.28 11.89 -1.53
CA ASP A 201 6.26 12.97 -0.52
C ASP A 201 4.91 13.09 0.19
N MET A 202 4.39 11.94 0.61
CA MET A 202 3.10 11.87 1.28
C MET A 202 3.11 12.67 2.58
N PRO A 203 2.04 13.41 2.90
CA PRO A 203 1.97 14.19 4.13
C PRO A 203 1.77 13.31 5.37
N LEU A 204 2.33 13.74 6.50
CA LEU A 204 2.00 13.20 7.81
C LEU A 204 0.53 13.56 8.14
N GLY A 205 -0.22 12.59 8.67
CA GLY A 205 -1.61 12.78 9.11
C GLY A 205 -2.62 11.85 8.43
N GLY A 206 -2.17 10.99 7.50
CA GLY A 206 -2.99 9.93 6.91
C GLY A 206 -3.06 8.66 7.77
N ASN A 207 -3.59 7.59 7.17
CA ASN A 207 -3.83 6.30 7.81
C ASN A 207 -2.60 5.35 7.84
N GLU A 208 -1.40 5.84 7.51
CA GLU A 208 -0.17 5.03 7.48
C GLU A 208 0.81 5.45 8.58
N PRO A 209 0.78 4.77 9.74
CA PRO A 209 1.61 5.15 10.88
C PRO A 209 3.05 4.67 10.78
N CYS A 210 3.33 3.67 9.91
CA CYS A 210 4.63 3.02 9.84
C CYS A 210 5.67 3.81 9.06
N ALA A 211 5.24 4.76 8.21
CA ALA A 211 6.14 5.50 7.34
C ALA A 211 6.99 6.51 8.12
N LYS A 212 8.29 6.53 7.80
CA LYS A 212 9.25 7.41 8.44
C LYS A 212 9.08 8.86 8.02
N LEU A 213 9.16 9.74 9.00
CA LEU A 213 9.26 11.17 8.74
C LEU A 213 10.59 11.48 8.05
N ARG A 214 10.55 12.20 6.93
CA ARG A 214 11.74 12.62 6.19
C ARG A 214 12.57 13.60 7.02
N HIS A 215 13.86 13.29 7.14
CA HIS A 215 14.77 14.13 7.91
C HIS A 215 14.77 15.58 7.40
N GLY A 216 14.68 16.53 8.33
CA GLY A 216 14.69 17.96 8.02
C GLY A 216 13.36 18.53 7.53
N THR A 217 12.27 17.76 7.60
CA THR A 217 10.93 18.24 7.29
C THR A 217 10.01 18.12 8.50
N ALA A 218 8.96 18.96 8.55
CA ALA A 218 7.99 18.92 9.64
C ALA A 218 6.90 17.85 9.42
N ALA A 219 6.51 17.57 8.17
CA ALA A 219 5.37 16.71 7.88
C ALA A 219 5.44 15.98 6.53
N VAL A 220 6.63 15.70 6.00
CA VAL A 220 6.79 14.90 4.78
C VAL A 220 7.27 13.51 5.14
N LEU A 221 6.57 12.47 4.68
CA LEU A 221 6.92 11.08 4.89
C LEU A 221 7.74 10.51 3.72
N ASN A 222 8.66 9.59 4.01
CA ASN A 222 9.26 8.70 3.02
C ASN A 222 8.28 7.59 2.69
N ARG A 223 7.20 7.96 1.99
CA ARG A 223 6.09 7.11 1.58
C ARG A 223 5.65 7.48 0.18
N PHE A 224 5.26 6.48 -0.61
CA PHE A 224 4.64 6.68 -1.92
C PHE A 224 3.47 5.73 -2.12
N GLU A 225 2.61 6.10 -3.03
CA GLU A 225 1.56 5.26 -3.63
C GLU A 225 1.68 5.32 -5.14
N VAL A 226 1.26 4.25 -5.82
CA VAL A 226 1.24 4.22 -7.28
C VAL A 226 -0.18 3.96 -7.76
N PHE A 227 -0.64 4.85 -8.62
CA PHE A 227 -1.95 4.76 -9.27
C PHE A 227 -1.79 4.51 -10.75
N ILE A 228 -2.68 3.67 -11.30
CA ILE A 228 -2.84 3.44 -12.74
C ILE A 228 -4.35 3.50 -13.03
N ASP A 229 -4.74 4.36 -13.96
CA ASP A 229 -6.16 4.58 -14.32
C ASP A 229 -7.09 4.83 -13.12
N GLY A 230 -6.62 5.56 -12.11
CA GLY A 230 -7.37 5.90 -10.89
C GLY A 230 -7.41 4.77 -9.85
N VAL A 231 -6.69 3.67 -10.04
CA VAL A 231 -6.64 2.55 -9.09
C VAL A 231 -5.28 2.51 -8.43
N GLU A 232 -5.23 2.51 -7.09
CA GLU A 232 -4.03 2.26 -6.32
C GLU A 232 -3.57 0.81 -6.50
N VAL A 233 -2.35 0.63 -7.04
CA VAL A 233 -1.75 -0.69 -7.28
C VAL A 233 -0.62 -1.02 -6.33
N VAL A 234 0.11 -0.01 -5.84
CA VAL A 234 1.27 -0.16 -4.94
C VAL A 234 1.22 0.90 -3.85
N HIS A 235 1.60 0.53 -2.64
CA HIS A 235 2.07 1.47 -1.63
C HIS A 235 3.41 1.02 -1.08
N GLY A 236 4.27 1.98 -0.70
CA GLY A 236 5.58 1.66 -0.15
C GLY A 236 6.12 2.78 0.72
N TYR A 237 7.01 2.42 1.65
CA TYR A 237 7.57 3.35 2.62
C TYR A 237 8.91 2.89 3.19
N GLU A 238 9.67 3.84 3.74
CA GLU A 238 10.74 3.57 4.69
C GLU A 238 10.12 3.45 6.08
N ASP A 239 10.47 2.39 6.81
CA ASP A 239 9.95 2.14 8.16
C ASP A 239 10.39 3.22 9.15
N GLU A 240 9.46 3.66 10.01
CA GLU A 240 9.77 4.52 11.15
C GLU A 240 10.66 3.77 12.15
N THR A 241 11.79 4.37 12.46
CA THR A 241 12.77 3.80 13.40
C THR A 241 12.58 4.29 14.84
N ASP A 242 11.82 5.36 15.03
CA ASP A 242 11.41 5.86 16.34
C ASP A 242 10.16 5.11 16.81
N ALA A 243 10.36 4.18 17.75
CA ALA A 243 9.28 3.34 18.26
C ALA A 243 8.19 4.16 18.97
N GLU A 244 8.53 5.24 19.68
CA GLU A 244 7.57 6.09 20.36
C GLU A 244 6.70 6.85 19.36
N ALA A 245 7.31 7.43 18.33
CA ALA A 245 6.60 8.10 17.25
C ALA A 245 5.67 7.15 16.49
N PHE A 246 6.13 5.92 16.18
CA PHE A 246 5.30 4.89 15.56
C PHE A 246 4.11 4.51 16.45
N ILE A 247 4.33 4.17 17.72
CA ILE A 247 3.28 3.75 18.66
C ILE A 247 2.26 4.88 18.85
N ALA A 248 2.71 6.12 19.00
CA ALA A 248 1.83 7.27 19.16
C ALA A 248 0.90 7.44 17.93
N ARG A 249 1.45 7.39 16.72
CA ARG A 249 0.68 7.51 15.48
C ARG A 249 -0.29 6.34 15.28
N ALA A 250 0.19 5.11 15.45
CA ALA A 250 -0.63 3.91 15.30
C ALA A 250 -1.77 3.84 16.32
N SER A 251 -1.51 4.27 17.56
CA SER A 251 -2.52 4.31 18.60
C SER A 251 -3.57 5.39 18.33
N ALA A 252 -3.17 6.56 17.85
CA ALA A 252 -4.07 7.68 17.56
C ALA A 252 -5.15 7.33 16.51
N ILE A 253 -4.81 6.44 15.56
CA ILE A 253 -5.74 5.98 14.51
C ILE A 253 -6.27 4.55 14.75
N GLY A 254 -6.01 3.96 15.94
CA GLY A 254 -6.51 2.63 16.32
C GLY A 254 -5.86 1.46 15.56
N LEU A 255 -4.68 1.65 14.98
CA LEU A 255 -3.97 0.61 14.20
C LEU A 255 -2.88 -0.13 14.98
N TYR A 256 -2.53 0.31 16.19
CA TYR A 256 -1.53 -0.38 16.99
C TYR A 256 -2.08 -1.70 17.55
N ASN A 257 -1.46 -2.81 17.22
CA ASN A 257 -1.94 -4.15 17.53
C ASN A 257 -0.82 -5.07 18.07
N PRO A 258 -1.15 -6.28 18.60
CA PRO A 258 -0.18 -7.22 19.15
C PRO A 258 0.91 -7.67 18.17
N GLU A 259 0.64 -7.81 16.88
CA GLU A 259 1.66 -8.19 15.88
C GLU A 259 2.71 -7.10 15.73
N GLN A 260 2.26 -5.84 15.66
CA GLN A 260 3.16 -4.69 15.62
C GLN A 260 3.96 -4.55 16.92
N SER A 261 3.35 -4.82 18.08
CA SER A 261 4.08 -4.86 19.35
C SER A 261 5.20 -5.89 19.36
N LEU A 262 4.99 -7.06 18.78
CA LEU A 262 6.02 -8.10 18.67
C LEU A 262 7.18 -7.65 17.78
N VAL A 263 6.88 -7.02 16.64
CA VAL A 263 7.89 -6.48 15.73
C VAL A 263 8.68 -5.37 16.41
N GLN A 264 8.00 -4.42 17.09
CA GLN A 264 8.68 -3.32 17.80
C GLN A 264 9.59 -3.84 18.92
N LYS A 265 9.13 -4.84 19.68
CA LYS A 265 9.97 -5.50 20.67
C LYS A 265 11.20 -6.17 20.03
N ALA A 266 11.03 -6.86 18.92
CA ALA A 266 12.14 -7.53 18.22
C ALA A 266 13.17 -6.53 17.67
N ILE A 267 12.74 -5.34 17.24
CA ILE A 267 13.63 -4.24 16.84
C ILE A 267 14.39 -3.71 18.07
N HIS A 268 13.68 -3.45 19.16
CA HIS A 268 14.29 -2.96 20.41
C HIS A 268 15.36 -3.93 20.94
N ASP A 269 15.08 -5.22 20.88
CA ASP A 269 15.98 -6.28 21.34
C ASP A 269 17.12 -6.57 20.33
N GLY A 270 17.17 -5.89 19.19
CA GLY A 270 18.17 -6.09 18.13
C GLY A 270 18.03 -7.40 17.35
N VAL A 271 16.89 -8.06 17.42
CA VAL A 271 16.57 -9.31 16.70
C VAL A 271 16.23 -9.02 15.24
N VAL A 272 15.49 -7.94 14.99
CA VAL A 272 15.12 -7.47 13.65
C VAL A 272 15.86 -6.15 13.39
N PRO A 273 16.45 -5.95 12.19
CA PRO A 273 17.06 -4.67 11.81
C PRO A 273 16.08 -3.51 11.99
N ALA A 274 16.56 -2.41 12.60
CA ALA A 274 15.73 -1.23 12.83
C ALA A 274 15.35 -0.54 11.52
N ARG A 275 16.28 -0.49 10.55
CA ARG A 275 16.08 0.16 9.26
C ARG A 275 15.62 -0.85 8.22
N SER A 276 14.50 -0.58 7.61
CA SER A 276 13.98 -1.34 6.48
C SER A 276 13.10 -0.46 5.59
N VAL A 277 12.90 -0.92 4.38
CA VAL A 277 11.93 -0.39 3.42
C VAL A 277 11.01 -1.53 3.01
N GLY A 278 9.75 -1.23 2.77
CA GLY A 278 8.77 -2.23 2.36
C GLY A 278 7.71 -1.67 1.42
N LEU A 279 7.14 -2.52 0.60
CA LEU A 279 6.00 -2.18 -0.23
C LEU A 279 4.99 -3.34 -0.30
N GLY A 280 3.74 -2.98 -0.59
CA GLY A 280 2.65 -3.90 -0.88
C GLY A 280 2.07 -3.65 -2.26
N ILE A 281 1.72 -4.72 -2.98
CA ILE A 281 1.09 -4.69 -4.31
C ILE A 281 -0.14 -5.59 -4.31
N GLY A 282 -1.30 -5.04 -4.68
CA GLY A 282 -2.49 -5.83 -4.99
C GLY A 282 -2.33 -6.50 -6.36
N ILE A 283 -2.18 -7.83 -6.39
CA ILE A 283 -1.88 -8.57 -7.63
C ILE A 283 -3.02 -8.43 -8.64
N GLU A 284 -4.27 -8.56 -8.22
CA GLU A 284 -5.41 -8.43 -9.12
C GLU A 284 -5.53 -7.02 -9.71
N ARG A 285 -5.24 -5.97 -8.91
CA ARG A 285 -5.20 -4.59 -9.40
C ARG A 285 -4.06 -4.36 -10.39
N LEU A 286 -2.90 -5.00 -10.16
CA LEU A 286 -1.80 -4.96 -11.12
C LEU A 286 -2.15 -5.72 -12.41
N CYS A 287 -2.91 -6.82 -12.32
CA CYS A 287 -3.47 -7.50 -13.51
C CYS A 287 -4.46 -6.62 -14.28
N MET A 288 -5.31 -5.86 -13.58
CA MET A 288 -6.19 -4.87 -14.23
C MET A 288 -5.36 -3.86 -15.03
N ALA A 289 -4.29 -3.33 -14.44
CA ALA A 289 -3.39 -2.39 -15.12
C ALA A 289 -2.70 -3.02 -16.35
N ALA A 290 -2.27 -4.29 -16.24
CA ALA A 290 -1.60 -5.00 -17.34
C ALA A 290 -2.53 -5.31 -18.53
N THR A 291 -3.82 -5.49 -18.27
CA THR A 291 -4.78 -5.96 -19.28
C THR A 291 -5.79 -4.90 -19.74
N GLY A 292 -5.89 -3.78 -18.99
CA GLY A 292 -6.95 -2.78 -19.19
C GLY A 292 -8.32 -3.21 -18.70
N ALA A 293 -8.42 -4.34 -17.99
CA ALA A 293 -9.68 -4.81 -17.39
C ALA A 293 -10.16 -3.84 -16.29
N ARG A 294 -11.49 -3.69 -16.18
CA ARG A 294 -12.13 -2.74 -15.24
C ARG A 294 -12.77 -3.43 -14.03
N ASP A 295 -12.69 -4.76 -13.96
CA ASP A 295 -13.30 -5.55 -12.88
C ASP A 295 -12.28 -6.54 -12.31
N ILE A 296 -11.92 -6.33 -11.04
CA ILE A 296 -10.94 -7.13 -10.29
C ILE A 296 -11.37 -8.60 -10.17
N ARG A 297 -12.69 -8.88 -10.17
CA ARG A 297 -13.26 -10.22 -10.03
C ARG A 297 -12.88 -11.18 -11.17
N LEU A 298 -12.50 -10.64 -12.34
CA LEU A 298 -11.97 -11.42 -13.45
C LEU A 298 -10.71 -12.24 -13.09
N PHE A 299 -9.94 -11.77 -12.13
CA PHE A 299 -8.66 -12.39 -11.74
C PHE A 299 -8.76 -13.28 -10.50
N GLN A 300 -9.92 -13.38 -9.87
CA GLN A 300 -10.11 -14.24 -8.69
C GLN A 300 -10.64 -15.63 -9.04
N GLN A 301 -11.34 -15.80 -10.16
CA GLN A 301 -11.80 -17.10 -10.70
C GLN A 301 -12.70 -17.93 -9.77
N SER A 302 -13.34 -17.33 -8.77
CA SER A 302 -14.05 -18.05 -7.70
C SER A 302 -15.58 -17.97 -7.81
N ALA A 303 -16.15 -17.63 -8.98
CA ALA A 303 -17.59 -17.50 -9.17
C ALA A 303 -18.41 -18.78 -8.88
N ALA A 304 -17.74 -19.90 -8.59
CA ALA A 304 -18.37 -21.18 -8.29
C ALA A 304 -18.23 -21.62 -6.81
N PHE A 305 -17.56 -20.83 -5.94
CA PHE A 305 -17.34 -21.16 -4.53
C PHE A 305 -17.94 -20.11 -3.60
#